data_ad6283136fa35afb46382b0429f732de
#
_entry.id   ad6283136fa35afb46382b0429f732de
#
_cell.length_a   1.000
_cell.length_b   1.000
_cell.length_c   1.000
_cell.angle_alpha   90.00
_cell.angle_beta   90.00
_cell.angle_gamma   90.00
#
_symmetry.space_group_name_H-M   'P 1'
#
loop_
_entity.id
_entity.type
_entity.pdbx_description
1 polymer ?
#
loop_
_entity_poly.entity_id
_entity_poly.type
_entity_poly.pdbx_seq_one_letter_code
_entity_poly.pdbx_strand_id
1 'polypeptide(L)'
;YIAYTIYLWGIHPAWGVIISPIIMFFVGWALYKLVINKVVDRDLFISILATFGIAIVFQQLMNFIFGADVVVAQSEYGTTMLFDNSVTLPNSKIFSAFISILYAVALVIYMKKSRLGRAIRATAQNARAAKILGVDTEKVYAATFGINAALCGIAGALISITLTLH
;
A
#
# COMPACT_ATOMS: atom_id res chain seq x y z
N TYR A 1 2.47 1.24 -11.11
CA TYR A 1 2.85 0.27 -12.15
C TYR A 1 1.89 -0.94 -12.17
N ILE A 2 1.59 -1.63 -11.06
CA ILE A 2 0.67 -2.79 -11.03
C ILE A 2 -0.70 -2.43 -11.63
N ALA A 3 -1.29 -1.29 -11.26
CA ALA A 3 -2.55 -0.83 -11.83
C ALA A 3 -2.47 -0.55 -13.34
N TYR A 4 -1.33 -0.06 -13.81
CA TYR A 4 -1.07 0.16 -15.23
C TYR A 4 -0.93 -1.16 -16.01
N THR A 5 -0.22 -2.14 -15.46
CA THR A 5 -0.08 -3.46 -16.10
C THR A 5 -1.45 -4.15 -16.26
N ILE A 6 -2.33 -3.98 -15.27
CA ILE A 6 -3.70 -4.49 -15.30
C ILE A 6 -4.53 -3.79 -16.40
N TYR A 7 -4.32 -2.47 -16.56
CA TYR A 7 -4.95 -1.69 -17.62
C TYR A 7 -4.49 -2.15 -19.01
N LEU A 8 -3.19 -2.44 -19.19
CA LEU A 8 -2.66 -2.98 -20.46
C LEU A 8 -3.27 -4.34 -20.84
N TRP A 9 -3.74 -5.11 -19.88
CA TRP A 9 -4.44 -6.38 -20.12
C TRP A 9 -5.93 -6.19 -20.46
N GLY A 10 -6.37 -4.94 -20.68
CA GLY A 10 -7.74 -4.62 -21.06
C GLY A 10 -8.75 -4.73 -19.92
N ILE A 11 -8.28 -4.83 -18.68
CA ILE A 11 -9.13 -4.90 -17.48
C ILE A 11 -9.38 -3.47 -16.97
N HIS A 12 -10.64 -3.18 -16.60
CA HIS A 12 -11.03 -1.86 -16.13
C HIS A 12 -10.13 -1.40 -14.94
N PRO A 13 -9.61 -0.14 -14.92
CA PRO A 13 -8.67 0.36 -13.92
C PRO A 13 -9.14 0.20 -12.47
N ALA A 14 -10.45 0.16 -12.23
CA ALA A 14 -11.04 -0.08 -10.90
C ALA A 14 -10.60 -1.42 -10.27
N TRP A 15 -10.32 -2.45 -11.08
CA TRP A 15 -9.80 -3.73 -10.58
C TRP A 15 -8.37 -3.61 -10.06
N GLY A 16 -7.61 -2.66 -10.57
CA GLY A 16 -6.28 -2.33 -10.06
C GLY A 16 -6.29 -1.95 -8.58
N VAL A 17 -7.35 -1.30 -8.10
CA VAL A 17 -7.53 -0.91 -6.69
C VAL A 17 -7.74 -2.13 -5.79
N ILE A 18 -8.29 -3.22 -6.30
CA ILE A 18 -8.54 -4.47 -5.55
C ILE A 18 -7.34 -5.41 -5.63
N ILE A 19 -6.73 -5.53 -6.80
CA ILE A 19 -5.64 -6.50 -7.05
C ILE A 19 -4.30 -5.97 -6.53
N SER A 20 -4.05 -4.66 -6.68
CA SER A 20 -2.79 -4.03 -6.26
C SER A 20 -2.46 -4.24 -4.77
N PRO A 21 -3.38 -4.05 -3.81
CA PRO A 21 -3.09 -4.30 -2.40
C PRO A 21 -2.78 -5.77 -2.09
N ILE A 22 -3.39 -6.70 -2.80
CA ILE A 22 -3.14 -8.14 -2.60
C ILE A 22 -1.71 -8.49 -3.03
N ILE A 23 -1.31 -8.05 -4.21
CA ILE A 23 0.06 -8.28 -4.71
C ILE A 23 1.08 -7.58 -3.79
N MET A 24 0.82 -6.33 -3.43
CA MET A 24 1.72 -5.56 -2.56
C MET A 24 1.80 -6.12 -1.14
N PHE A 25 0.74 -6.74 -0.63
CA PHE A 25 0.78 -7.46 0.64
C PHE A 25 1.83 -8.58 0.62
N PHE A 26 1.81 -9.40 -0.42
CA PHE A 26 2.79 -10.48 -0.57
C PHE A 26 4.21 -9.95 -0.78
N VAL A 27 4.37 -8.86 -1.54
CA VAL A 27 5.68 -8.21 -1.72
C VAL A 27 6.20 -7.69 -0.37
N GLY A 28 5.39 -7.00 0.42
CA GLY A 28 5.77 -6.51 1.75
C GLY A 28 6.11 -7.64 2.72
N TRP A 29 5.32 -8.71 2.71
CA TRP A 29 5.58 -9.91 3.51
C TRP A 29 6.91 -10.58 3.12
N ALA A 30 7.16 -10.72 1.82
CA ALA A 30 8.41 -11.29 1.30
C ALA A 30 9.62 -10.41 1.64
N LEU A 31 9.50 -9.10 1.48
CA LEU A 31 10.54 -8.13 1.86
C LEU A 31 10.90 -8.21 3.35
N TYR A 32 9.90 -8.29 4.21
CA TYR A 32 10.15 -8.50 5.62
C TYR A 32 10.98 -9.77 5.84
N LYS A 33 10.53 -10.89 5.29
CA LYS A 33 11.17 -12.20 5.52
C LYS A 33 12.58 -12.29 4.94
N LEU A 34 12.84 -11.68 3.78
CA LEU A 34 14.13 -11.76 3.08
C LEU A 34 15.17 -10.81 3.65
N VAL A 35 14.77 -9.60 4.04
CA VAL A 35 15.70 -8.54 4.38
C VAL A 35 15.47 -7.99 5.79
N ILE A 36 14.25 -7.53 6.10
CA ILE A 36 13.98 -6.78 7.32
C ILE A 36 14.17 -7.63 8.57
N ASN A 37 13.75 -8.89 8.54
CA ASN A 37 13.93 -9.82 9.66
C ASN A 37 15.39 -9.99 10.11
N LYS A 38 16.34 -9.79 9.19
CA LYS A 38 17.79 -9.88 9.50
C LYS A 38 18.35 -8.60 10.13
N VAL A 39 17.61 -7.50 10.02
CA VAL A 39 18.08 -6.15 10.39
C VAL A 39 17.27 -5.57 11.54
N VAL A 40 16.05 -6.05 11.78
CA VAL A 40 15.12 -5.51 12.79
C VAL A 40 15.65 -5.56 14.22
N ASP A 41 16.48 -6.56 14.53
CA ASP A 41 17.11 -6.72 15.87
C ASP A 41 18.48 -6.03 15.97
N ARG A 42 18.91 -5.33 14.91
CA ARG A 42 20.15 -4.56 14.86
C ARG A 42 19.92 -3.13 15.31
N ASP A 43 21.03 -2.37 15.36
CA ASP A 43 21.00 -0.97 15.70
C ASP A 43 20.04 -0.17 14.79
N LEU A 44 19.34 0.81 15.37
CA LEU A 44 18.35 1.64 14.66
C LEU A 44 18.92 2.24 13.36
N PHE A 45 20.20 2.65 13.42
CA PHE A 45 20.90 3.24 12.27
C PHE A 45 21.05 2.26 11.11
N ILE A 46 21.37 0.99 11.42
CA ILE A 46 21.51 -0.07 10.42
C ILE A 46 20.14 -0.36 9.76
N SER A 47 19.07 -0.35 10.54
CA SER A 47 17.71 -0.58 10.05
C SER A 47 17.25 0.54 9.11
N ILE A 48 17.55 1.81 9.43
CA ILE A 48 17.23 2.95 8.56
C ILE A 48 18.03 2.86 7.26
N LEU A 49 19.33 2.57 7.33
CA LEU A 49 20.18 2.47 6.15
C LEU A 49 19.75 1.32 5.23
N ALA A 50 19.38 0.18 5.81
CA ALA A 50 18.88 -0.97 5.06
C ALA A 50 17.57 -0.68 4.34
N THR A 51 16.61 -0.01 5.01
CA THR A 51 15.32 0.35 4.38
C THR A 51 15.51 1.39 3.28
N PHE A 52 16.41 2.34 3.46
CA PHE A 52 16.76 3.31 2.42
C PHE A 52 17.42 2.64 1.20
N GLY A 53 18.36 1.72 1.43
CA GLY A 53 18.97 0.92 0.37
C GLY A 53 17.95 0.11 -0.43
N ILE A 54 16.99 -0.54 0.25
CA ILE A 54 15.89 -1.27 -0.39
C ILE A 54 15.05 -0.31 -1.24
N ALA A 55 14.74 0.89 -0.75
CA ALA A 55 13.94 1.86 -1.48
C ALA A 55 14.63 2.26 -2.80
N ILE A 56 15.95 2.51 -2.79
CA ILE A 56 16.73 2.82 -4.00
C ILE A 56 16.72 1.64 -4.97
N VAL A 57 16.93 0.41 -4.48
CA VAL A 57 16.92 -0.79 -5.33
C VAL A 57 15.56 -0.95 -6.01
N PHE A 58 14.45 -0.79 -5.25
CA PHE A 58 13.10 -0.84 -5.82
C PHE A 58 12.85 0.25 -6.85
N GLN A 59 13.29 1.48 -6.57
CA GLN A 59 13.15 2.59 -7.50
C GLN A 59 13.89 2.31 -8.82
N GLN A 60 15.14 1.83 -8.75
CA GLN A 60 15.91 1.50 -9.94
C GLN A 60 15.36 0.28 -10.68
N LEU A 61 14.87 -0.71 -9.95
CA LEU A 61 14.23 -1.88 -10.55
C LEU A 61 12.97 -1.48 -11.33
N MET A 62 12.14 -0.60 -10.77
CA MET A 62 10.96 -0.08 -11.46
C MET A 62 11.33 0.73 -12.70
N ASN A 63 12.35 1.59 -12.62
CA ASN A 63 12.86 2.34 -13.77
C ASN A 63 13.43 1.41 -14.85
N PHE A 64 14.09 0.33 -14.47
CA PHE A 64 14.64 -0.64 -15.42
C PHE A 64 13.56 -1.43 -16.14
N ILE A 65 12.49 -1.85 -15.44
CA ILE A 65 11.42 -2.68 -16.01
C ILE A 65 10.42 -1.84 -16.82
N PHE A 66 10.04 -0.66 -16.34
CA PHE A 66 8.95 0.16 -16.91
C PHE A 66 9.45 1.41 -17.63
N GLY A 67 10.75 1.70 -17.61
CA GLY A 67 11.32 2.93 -18.13
C GLY A 67 11.12 4.11 -17.17
N ALA A 68 11.69 5.28 -17.55
CA ALA A 68 11.59 6.52 -16.77
C ALA A 68 10.32 7.32 -17.06
N ASP A 69 9.47 6.86 -17.97
CA ASP A 69 8.26 7.57 -18.37
C ASP A 69 7.17 7.50 -17.30
N VAL A 70 6.46 8.60 -17.15
CA VAL A 70 5.28 8.68 -16.27
C VAL A 70 4.15 7.91 -16.93
N VAL A 71 3.88 6.74 -16.40
CA VAL A 71 2.87 5.83 -16.95
C VAL A 71 1.57 6.01 -16.18
N VAL A 72 0.50 6.34 -16.89
CA VAL A 72 -0.81 6.68 -16.33
C VAL A 72 -1.88 5.80 -16.96
N ALA A 73 -2.75 5.19 -16.17
CA ALA A 73 -3.88 4.44 -16.67
C ALA A 73 -5.00 5.41 -17.06
N GLN A 74 -5.26 5.59 -18.36
CA GLN A 74 -6.35 6.46 -18.84
C GLN A 74 -7.71 5.85 -18.48
N SER A 75 -8.49 6.57 -17.69
CA SER A 75 -9.89 6.23 -17.44
C SER A 75 -10.77 7.47 -17.73
N GLU A 76 -11.67 7.34 -18.68
CA GLU A 76 -12.65 8.37 -19.00
C GLU A 76 -13.75 8.45 -17.92
N TYR A 77 -13.41 9.02 -16.77
CA TYR A 77 -14.43 9.43 -15.82
C TYR A 77 -14.81 10.89 -16.12
N GLY A 78 -16.06 11.12 -16.55
CA GLY A 78 -16.58 12.46 -16.80
C GLY A 78 -16.43 13.42 -15.61
N THR A 79 -16.57 14.70 -15.86
CA THR A 79 -16.57 15.75 -14.83
C THR A 79 -17.99 16.02 -14.38
N THR A 80 -18.26 16.03 -13.07
CA THR A 80 -19.53 16.52 -12.51
C THR A 80 -19.38 17.96 -12.06
N MET A 81 -20.28 18.83 -12.52
CA MET A 81 -20.37 20.22 -12.08
C MET A 81 -21.22 20.26 -10.82
N LEU A 82 -20.63 20.64 -9.70
CA LEU A 82 -21.32 20.92 -8.44
C LEU A 82 -21.39 22.44 -8.24
N PHE A 83 -22.52 22.92 -7.72
CA PHE A 83 -22.78 24.34 -7.42
C PHE A 83 -22.67 25.29 -8.63
N ASP A 84 -23.67 25.26 -9.50
CA ASP A 84 -23.93 26.32 -10.50
C ASP A 84 -22.71 26.83 -11.26
N ASN A 85 -21.94 25.91 -11.87
CA ASN A 85 -20.71 26.15 -12.66
C ASN A 85 -19.48 26.74 -11.92
N SER A 86 -19.49 26.84 -10.59
CA SER A 86 -18.38 27.46 -9.85
C SER A 86 -17.25 26.50 -9.49
N VAL A 87 -17.49 25.18 -9.43
CA VAL A 87 -16.49 24.18 -9.09
C VAL A 87 -16.63 22.94 -9.96
N THR A 88 -15.65 22.69 -10.82
CA THR A 88 -15.53 21.45 -11.59
C THR A 88 -14.74 20.43 -10.79
N LEU A 89 -15.41 19.40 -10.28
CA LEU A 89 -14.74 18.28 -9.62
C LEU A 89 -14.69 17.08 -10.57
N PRO A 90 -13.50 16.58 -10.90
CA PRO A 90 -13.37 15.34 -11.65
C PRO A 90 -13.97 14.18 -10.84
N ASN A 91 -14.84 13.40 -11.44
CA ASN A 91 -15.50 12.25 -10.80
C ASN A 91 -14.49 11.22 -10.23
N SER A 92 -13.32 11.10 -10.84
CA SER A 92 -12.23 10.25 -10.35
C SER A 92 -11.71 10.67 -8.98
N LYS A 93 -11.68 11.97 -8.64
CA LYS A 93 -11.25 12.46 -7.31
C LYS A 93 -12.28 12.09 -6.24
N ILE A 94 -13.58 12.24 -6.55
CA ILE A 94 -14.67 11.85 -5.64
C ILE A 94 -14.63 10.34 -5.39
N PHE A 95 -14.48 9.55 -6.46
CA PHE A 95 -14.37 8.10 -6.38
C PHE A 95 -13.14 7.67 -5.57
N SER A 96 -11.97 8.28 -5.80
CA SER A 96 -10.75 7.99 -5.04
C SER A 96 -10.90 8.35 -3.56
N ALA A 97 -11.53 9.46 -3.22
CA ALA A 97 -11.79 9.86 -1.85
C ALA A 97 -12.71 8.86 -1.13
N PHE A 98 -13.80 8.44 -1.79
CA PHE A 98 -14.73 7.46 -1.23
C PHE A 98 -14.05 6.12 -0.97
N ILE A 99 -13.28 5.62 -1.92
CA ILE A 99 -12.54 4.37 -1.78
C ILE A 99 -11.48 4.48 -0.67
N SER A 100 -10.76 5.59 -0.57
CA SER A 100 -9.76 5.81 0.50
C SER A 100 -10.42 5.74 1.88
N ILE A 101 -11.57 6.37 2.06
CA ILE A 101 -12.32 6.34 3.32
C ILE A 101 -12.78 4.91 3.62
N LEU A 102 -13.30 4.20 2.62
CA LEU A 102 -13.76 2.82 2.77
C LEU A 102 -12.62 1.90 3.25
N TYR A 103 -11.44 1.98 2.63
CA TYR A 103 -10.26 1.21 3.03
C TYR A 103 -9.75 1.61 4.41
N ALA A 104 -9.76 2.90 4.76
CA ALA A 104 -9.37 3.36 6.08
C ALA A 104 -10.29 2.80 7.17
N VAL A 105 -11.61 2.86 6.95
CA VAL A 105 -12.61 2.30 7.88
C VAL A 105 -12.45 0.78 7.98
N ALA A 106 -12.29 0.08 6.87
CA ALA A 106 -12.08 -1.36 6.84
C ALA A 106 -10.83 -1.77 7.63
N LEU A 107 -9.72 -1.03 7.45
CA LEU A 107 -8.48 -1.26 8.19
C LEU A 107 -8.67 -1.05 9.69
N VAL A 108 -9.33 0.03 10.10
CA VAL A 108 -9.60 0.31 11.53
C VAL A 108 -10.44 -0.79 12.15
N ILE A 109 -11.49 -1.25 11.46
CA ILE A 109 -12.35 -2.34 11.93
C ILE A 109 -11.53 -3.64 12.01
N TYR A 110 -10.74 -3.93 10.99
CA TYR A 110 -9.86 -5.10 10.98
C TYR A 110 -8.89 -5.08 12.16
N MET A 111 -8.20 -3.96 12.36
CA MET A 111 -7.24 -3.79 13.46
C MET A 111 -7.90 -3.90 14.84
N LYS A 112 -9.15 -3.41 15.00
CA LYS A 112 -9.88 -3.50 16.28
C LYS A 112 -10.43 -4.90 16.55
N LYS A 113 -10.98 -5.58 15.55
CA LYS A 113 -11.73 -6.84 15.74
C LYS A 113 -10.86 -8.09 15.53
N SER A 114 -9.81 -8.05 14.69
CA SER A 114 -9.03 -9.24 14.35
C SER A 114 -8.09 -9.69 15.47
N ARG A 115 -7.78 -10.99 15.49
CA ARG A 115 -6.75 -11.55 16.38
C ARG A 115 -5.37 -10.97 16.08
N LEU A 116 -5.06 -10.79 14.79
CA LEU A 116 -3.81 -10.18 14.33
C LEU A 116 -3.70 -8.72 14.80
N GLY A 117 -4.76 -7.93 14.70
CA GLY A 117 -4.76 -6.54 15.18
C GLY A 117 -4.50 -6.43 16.68
N ARG A 118 -5.01 -7.37 17.48
CA ARG A 118 -4.68 -7.44 18.91
C ARG A 118 -3.22 -7.79 19.14
N ALA A 119 -2.69 -8.76 18.40
CA ALA A 119 -1.29 -9.17 18.47
C ALA A 119 -0.35 -8.02 18.07
N ILE A 120 -0.67 -7.27 17.00
CA ILE A 120 0.08 -6.08 16.57
C ILE A 120 0.15 -5.04 17.69
N ARG A 121 -0.99 -4.70 18.31
CA ARG A 121 -1.00 -3.72 19.41
C ARG A 121 -0.24 -4.20 20.64
N ALA A 122 -0.36 -5.47 21.01
CA ALA A 122 0.40 -6.04 22.12
C ALA A 122 1.92 -5.99 21.85
N THR A 123 2.33 -6.38 20.65
CA THR A 123 3.75 -6.35 20.23
C THR A 123 4.28 -4.92 20.17
N ALA A 124 3.47 -3.96 19.72
CA ALA A 124 3.86 -2.54 19.67
C ALA A 124 4.07 -1.93 21.07
N GLN A 125 3.33 -2.39 22.08
CA GLN A 125 3.51 -1.94 23.44
C GLN A 125 4.77 -2.54 24.09
N ASN A 126 4.94 -3.85 23.99
CA ASN A 126 6.10 -4.57 24.50
C ASN A 126 6.28 -5.91 23.76
N ALA A 127 7.18 -5.93 22.80
CA ALA A 127 7.45 -7.11 21.98
C ALA A 127 7.97 -8.30 22.81
N ARG A 128 8.80 -8.01 23.86
CA ARG A 128 9.35 -9.05 24.73
C ARG A 128 8.27 -9.69 25.59
N ALA A 129 7.40 -8.88 26.19
CA ALA A 129 6.26 -9.38 26.98
C ALA A 129 5.26 -10.15 26.09
N ALA A 130 4.96 -9.65 24.90
CA ALA A 130 4.08 -10.34 23.92
C ALA A 130 4.65 -11.72 23.55
N LYS A 131 5.95 -11.84 23.33
CA LYS A 131 6.62 -13.11 23.01
C LYS A 131 6.54 -14.11 24.19
N ILE A 132 6.70 -13.66 25.43
CA ILE A 132 6.55 -14.49 26.63
C ILE A 132 5.11 -15.01 26.78
N LEU A 133 4.12 -14.21 26.37
CA LEU A 133 2.70 -14.58 26.37
C LEU A 133 2.31 -15.45 25.15
N GLY A 134 3.26 -15.94 24.36
CA GLY A 134 3.05 -16.86 23.26
C GLY A 134 2.68 -16.19 21.92
N VAL A 135 2.83 -14.86 21.80
CA VAL A 135 2.63 -14.15 20.51
C VAL A 135 3.86 -14.35 19.64
N ASP A 136 3.65 -14.89 18.44
CA ASP A 136 4.70 -15.00 17.42
C ASP A 136 4.99 -13.61 16.82
N THR A 137 5.96 -12.91 17.39
CA THR A 137 6.31 -11.54 17.02
C THR A 137 6.85 -11.44 15.59
N GLU A 138 7.51 -12.47 15.07
CA GLU A 138 8.00 -12.48 13.69
C GLU A 138 6.85 -12.48 12.68
N LYS A 139 5.84 -13.32 12.91
CA LYS A 139 4.63 -13.32 12.07
C LYS A 139 3.87 -12.00 12.16
N VAL A 140 3.82 -11.39 13.35
CA VAL A 140 3.19 -10.08 13.56
C VAL A 140 3.91 -9.00 12.77
N TYR A 141 5.23 -8.95 12.81
CA TYR A 141 6.02 -7.99 12.02
C TYR A 141 5.85 -8.21 10.53
N ALA A 142 5.94 -9.46 10.05
CA ALA A 142 5.73 -9.80 8.64
C ALA A 142 4.34 -9.36 8.14
N ALA A 143 3.30 -9.62 8.92
CA ALA A 143 1.94 -9.20 8.59
C ALA A 143 1.78 -7.67 8.60
N THR A 144 2.43 -6.97 9.53
CA THR A 144 2.40 -5.51 9.60
C THR A 144 3.05 -4.89 8.37
N PHE A 145 4.21 -5.42 7.94
CA PHE A 145 4.86 -5.01 6.69
C PHE A 145 3.98 -5.27 5.46
N GLY A 146 3.33 -6.44 5.42
CA GLY A 146 2.37 -6.77 4.37
C GLY A 146 1.20 -5.79 4.30
N ILE A 147 0.59 -5.46 5.44
CA ILE A 147 -0.51 -4.48 5.53
C ILE A 147 -0.04 -3.09 5.08
N ASN A 148 1.13 -2.62 5.52
CA ASN A 148 1.70 -1.35 5.09
C ASN A 148 1.93 -1.31 3.57
N ALA A 149 2.53 -2.37 3.00
CA ALA A 149 2.73 -2.48 1.56
C ALA A 149 1.40 -2.51 0.79
N ALA A 150 0.37 -3.19 1.32
CA ALA A 150 -0.97 -3.17 0.73
C ALA A 150 -1.57 -1.77 0.70
N LEU A 151 -1.44 -0.99 1.78
CA LEU A 151 -1.88 0.42 1.83
C LEU A 151 -1.15 1.28 0.79
N CYS A 152 0.16 1.09 0.63
CA CYS A 152 0.94 1.75 -0.43
C CYS A 152 0.43 1.35 -1.82
N GLY A 153 0.04 0.07 -2.01
CA GLY A 153 -0.55 -0.42 -3.25
C GLY A 153 -1.87 0.26 -3.59
N ILE A 154 -2.76 0.44 -2.58
CA ILE A 154 -4.03 1.16 -2.74
C ILE A 154 -3.76 2.62 -3.11
N ALA A 155 -2.90 3.31 -2.34
CA ALA A 155 -2.56 4.70 -2.59
C ALA A 155 -1.98 4.90 -3.99
N GLY A 156 -1.07 4.04 -4.43
CA GLY A 156 -0.48 4.09 -5.77
C GLY A 156 -1.51 3.84 -6.88
N ALA A 157 -2.46 2.92 -6.67
CA ALA A 157 -3.54 2.66 -7.64
C ALA A 157 -4.49 3.87 -7.75
N LEU A 158 -4.87 4.49 -6.62
CA LEU A 158 -5.73 5.66 -6.59
C LEU A 158 -5.06 6.89 -7.21
N ILE A 159 -3.77 7.11 -6.96
CA ILE A 159 -2.98 8.18 -7.58
C ILE A 159 -2.93 7.97 -9.10
N SER A 160 -2.69 6.73 -9.55
CA SER A 160 -2.67 6.42 -10.98
C SER A 160 -3.98 6.76 -11.69
N ILE A 161 -5.14 6.56 -11.04
CA ILE A 161 -6.45 6.93 -11.56
C ILE A 161 -6.67 8.46 -11.53
N THR A 162 -6.12 9.16 -10.53
CA THR A 162 -6.38 10.58 -10.30
C THR A 162 -5.48 11.48 -11.18
N LEU A 163 -4.26 11.05 -11.49
CA LEU A 163 -3.30 11.80 -12.31
C LEU A 163 -3.63 11.82 -13.81
N THR A 164 -4.58 11.00 -14.28
CA THR A 164 -5.02 10.98 -15.69
C THR A 164 -5.79 12.24 -16.13
N LEU A 165 -6.07 13.18 -15.24
CA LEU A 165 -6.96 14.30 -15.50
C LEU A 165 -6.24 15.65 -15.61
N HIS A 166 -4.97 15.64 -16.01
CA HIS A 166 -4.25 16.89 -16.36
C HIS A 166 -3.71 16.83 -17.77
#